data_ebd92cfd423d0fa761d4c3d7d5a97bd1
#
_entry.id   ebd92cfd423d0fa761d4c3d7d5a97bd1
#
_cell.length_a   1.000
_cell.length_b   1.000
_cell.length_c   1.000
_cell.angle_alpha   90.00
_cell.angle_beta   90.00
_cell.angle_gamma   90.00
#
_symmetry.space_group_name_H-M   'P 1'
#
loop_
_entity.id
_entity.type
_entity.pdbx_description
1 polymer ?
#
loop_
_entity_poly.entity_id
_entity_poly.type
_entity_poly.pdbx_seq_one_letter_code
_entity_poly.pdbx_strand_id
1 'polypeptide(L)'
;MRSSKNENITKEEHLYIKLAAYSALIEFNQHILPVLSNFNQIINSTVYILSMQMISQKLGYKKNCFSEAGKGLAIYVSDSRHSIILYDEQLSSPDIRWTIARLLYLVWSEKLKDRPDIFHYMDNIEDINRSDIFAYYFTCPDVILKECGINNASEIIKYCEIPFPCAEIKSRLLCTAATSKSLQPIEEILKKDFASSIERIKHVKRI
;
A
#
# COMPACT_ATOMS: atom_id res chain seq x y z
N MET A 1 14.63 -15.89 20.22
CA MET A 1 15.09 -15.67 18.83
C MET A 1 14.29 -16.61 17.93
N ARG A 2 13.20 -16.13 17.29
CA ARG A 2 12.51 -16.87 16.24
C ARG A 2 13.26 -16.60 14.93
N SER A 3 13.90 -17.64 14.42
CA SER A 3 14.47 -17.63 13.07
C SER A 3 13.35 -17.37 12.10
N SER A 4 13.25 -16.17 11.53
CA SER A 4 12.42 -15.90 10.38
C SER A 4 12.97 -16.77 9.25
N LYS A 5 12.27 -17.85 8.91
CA LYS A 5 12.49 -18.53 7.65
C LYS A 5 12.24 -17.50 6.56
N ASN A 6 13.31 -17.03 5.92
CA ASN A 6 13.22 -16.34 4.62
C ASN A 6 12.68 -17.36 3.62
N GLU A 7 11.37 -17.52 3.57
CA GLU A 7 10.73 -18.27 2.50
C GLU A 7 10.98 -17.49 1.21
N ASN A 8 11.72 -18.10 0.31
CA ASN A 8 11.97 -17.55 -1.02
C ASN A 8 10.64 -17.45 -1.77
N ILE A 9 10.15 -16.25 -1.97
CA ILE A 9 8.93 -15.99 -2.75
C ILE A 9 9.20 -16.42 -4.20
N THR A 10 8.36 -17.31 -4.72
CA THR A 10 8.47 -17.79 -6.09
C THR A 10 8.11 -16.68 -7.09
N LYS A 11 8.52 -16.82 -8.36
CA LYS A 11 8.14 -15.89 -9.42
C LYS A 11 6.63 -15.83 -9.63
N GLU A 12 5.95 -16.95 -9.50
CA GLU A 12 4.49 -17.05 -9.63
C GLU A 12 3.79 -16.34 -8.51
N GLU A 13 4.24 -16.53 -7.27
CA GLU A 13 3.72 -15.85 -6.10
C GLU A 13 3.94 -14.34 -6.17
N HIS A 14 5.13 -13.92 -6.61
CA HIS A 14 5.43 -12.50 -6.83
C HIS A 14 4.47 -11.87 -7.87
N LEU A 15 4.19 -12.60 -8.95
CA LEU A 15 3.24 -12.18 -9.97
C LEU A 15 1.80 -12.09 -9.42
N TYR A 16 1.41 -13.06 -8.59
CA TYR A 16 0.11 -13.06 -7.92
C TYR A 16 -0.06 -11.85 -7.00
N ILE A 17 0.95 -11.54 -6.19
CA ILE A 17 0.93 -10.37 -5.29
C ILE A 17 0.86 -9.07 -6.11
N LYS A 18 1.58 -8.99 -7.22
CA LYS A 18 1.51 -7.85 -8.14
C LYS A 18 0.10 -7.68 -8.72
N LEU A 19 -0.51 -8.77 -9.17
CA LEU A 19 -1.89 -8.76 -9.66
C LEU A 19 -2.86 -8.30 -8.57
N ALA A 20 -2.69 -8.81 -7.35
CA ALA A 20 -3.49 -8.43 -6.19
C ALA A 20 -3.39 -6.92 -5.90
N ALA A 21 -2.18 -6.36 -5.92
CA ALA A 21 -1.96 -4.93 -5.72
C ALA A 21 -2.62 -4.07 -6.81
N TYR A 22 -2.56 -4.50 -8.07
CA TYR A 22 -3.20 -3.82 -9.19
C TYR A 22 -4.73 -3.90 -9.13
N SER A 23 -5.28 -5.06 -8.74
CA SER A 23 -6.71 -5.21 -8.52
C SER A 23 -7.20 -4.33 -7.37
N ALA A 24 -6.41 -4.22 -6.29
CA ALA A 24 -6.71 -3.35 -5.15
C ALA A 24 -6.72 -1.86 -5.56
N LEU A 25 -5.83 -1.42 -6.45
CA LEU A 25 -5.86 -0.05 -6.98
C LEU A 25 -7.18 0.28 -7.66
N ILE A 26 -7.69 -0.65 -8.48
CA ILE A 26 -8.96 -0.49 -9.18
C ILE A 26 -10.12 -0.53 -8.19
N GLU A 27 -10.17 -1.55 -7.32
CA GLU A 27 -11.26 -1.72 -6.35
C GLU A 27 -11.36 -0.53 -5.38
N PHE A 28 -10.21 0.01 -4.96
CA PHE A 28 -10.14 1.15 -4.06
C PHE A 28 -10.16 2.49 -4.78
N ASN A 29 -10.46 2.49 -6.09
CA ASN A 29 -10.57 3.68 -6.93
C ASN A 29 -9.35 4.62 -6.80
N GLN A 30 -8.15 4.04 -6.75
CA GLN A 30 -6.89 4.79 -6.72
C GLN A 30 -6.45 5.07 -8.16
N HIS A 31 -6.43 6.34 -8.53
CA HIS A 31 -6.18 6.76 -9.92
C HIS A 31 -5.23 7.97 -10.04
N ILE A 32 -4.59 8.35 -8.92
CA ILE A 32 -3.69 9.52 -8.84
C ILE A 32 -2.39 9.11 -8.16
N LEU A 33 -1.25 9.62 -8.64
CA LEU A 33 0.01 9.59 -7.89
C LEU A 33 0.19 10.91 -7.13
N PRO A 34 0.60 10.85 -5.87
CA PRO A 34 0.82 9.65 -5.06
C PRO A 34 -0.51 8.93 -4.71
N VAL A 35 -0.48 7.60 -4.72
CA VAL A 35 -1.60 6.77 -4.26
C VAL A 35 -1.88 7.06 -2.79
N LEU A 36 -3.12 6.93 -2.34
CA LEU A 36 -3.55 7.30 -0.99
C LEU A 36 -3.29 8.79 -0.72
N SER A 37 -3.72 9.66 -1.61
CA SER A 37 -3.58 11.12 -1.47
C SER A 37 -4.34 11.68 -0.25
N ASN A 38 -5.38 11.00 0.20
CA ASN A 38 -6.10 11.25 1.45
C ASN A 38 -5.97 10.02 2.36
N PHE A 39 -5.39 10.18 3.54
CA PHE A 39 -5.21 9.09 4.49
C PHE A 39 -6.46 8.77 5.31
N ASN A 40 -7.29 9.78 5.60
CA ASN A 40 -8.53 9.55 6.34
C ASN A 40 -9.68 9.34 5.35
N GLN A 41 -9.94 8.09 5.00
CA GLN A 41 -10.94 7.78 3.99
C GLN A 41 -11.63 6.45 4.26
N ILE A 42 -12.78 6.28 3.66
CA ILE A 42 -13.46 5.00 3.52
C ILE A 42 -13.10 4.48 2.13
N ILE A 43 -12.39 3.37 2.09
CA ILE A 43 -12.06 2.67 0.85
C ILE A 43 -13.13 1.61 0.66
N ASN A 44 -13.93 1.73 -0.37
CA ASN A 44 -15.16 0.96 -0.55
C ASN A 44 -16.07 1.02 0.71
N SER A 45 -17.15 0.28 0.76
CA SER A 45 -18.09 0.31 1.89
C SER A 45 -17.63 -0.47 3.13
N THR A 46 -16.48 -1.14 3.06
CA THR A 46 -16.06 -2.12 4.08
C THR A 46 -14.69 -1.88 4.69
N VAL A 47 -13.89 -0.95 4.14
CA VAL A 47 -12.53 -0.66 4.62
C VAL A 47 -12.41 0.79 5.05
N TYR A 48 -12.07 1.00 6.31
CA TYR A 48 -11.87 2.32 6.91
C TYR A 48 -10.40 2.55 7.19
N ILE A 49 -9.87 3.68 6.76
CA ILE A 49 -8.51 4.13 7.09
C ILE A 49 -8.64 5.40 7.93
N LEU A 50 -8.14 5.38 9.16
CA LEU A 50 -8.32 6.45 10.13
C LEU A 50 -7.03 6.66 10.92
N SER A 51 -6.80 7.91 11.39
CA SER A 51 -5.70 8.14 12.31
C SER A 51 -6.03 7.65 13.73
N MET A 52 -5.03 7.15 14.43
CA MET A 52 -5.17 6.73 15.83
C MET A 52 -5.61 7.89 16.73
N GLN A 53 -5.12 9.10 16.46
CA GLN A 53 -5.49 10.28 17.23
C GLN A 53 -6.95 10.65 17.01
N MET A 54 -7.45 10.59 15.77
CA MET A 54 -8.87 10.85 15.48
C MET A 54 -9.77 9.89 16.25
N ILE A 55 -9.42 8.60 16.27
CA ILE A 55 -10.20 7.58 17.00
C ILE A 55 -10.12 7.81 18.50
N SER A 56 -8.92 8.08 19.04
CA SER A 56 -8.75 8.39 20.46
C SER A 56 -9.62 9.58 20.90
N GLN A 57 -9.63 10.65 20.11
CA GLN A 57 -10.44 11.84 20.39
C GLN A 57 -11.94 11.54 20.35
N LYS A 58 -12.40 10.84 19.31
CA LYS A 58 -13.83 10.51 19.14
C LYS A 58 -14.37 9.58 20.21
N LEU A 59 -13.57 8.64 20.67
CA LEU A 59 -13.96 7.67 21.69
C LEU A 59 -13.64 8.11 23.12
N GLY A 60 -13.02 9.28 23.29
CA GLY A 60 -12.63 9.78 24.62
C GLY A 60 -11.50 8.98 25.27
N TYR A 61 -10.73 8.21 24.49
CA TYR A 61 -9.60 7.46 25.02
C TYR A 61 -8.42 8.39 25.33
N LYS A 62 -7.62 8.01 26.35
CA LYS A 62 -6.37 8.72 26.65
C LYS A 62 -5.41 8.59 25.45
N LYS A 63 -4.60 9.62 25.25
CA LYS A 63 -3.65 9.75 24.13
C LYS A 63 -2.73 8.54 23.92
N ASN A 64 -2.55 7.70 24.93
CA ASN A 64 -1.64 6.56 24.94
C ASN A 64 -2.31 5.19 24.73
N CYS A 65 -3.61 5.14 24.41
CA CYS A 65 -4.29 3.84 24.25
C CYS A 65 -3.73 2.99 23.08
N PHE A 66 -3.08 3.64 22.13
CA PHE A 66 -2.41 2.99 21.00
C PHE A 66 -0.87 3.05 21.05
N SER A 67 -0.28 3.34 22.23
CA SER A 67 1.19 3.47 22.38
C SER A 67 1.96 2.21 21.96
N GLU A 68 1.35 1.05 22.06
CA GLU A 68 1.93 -0.23 21.65
C GLU A 68 1.70 -0.56 20.17
N ALA A 69 0.88 0.21 19.48
CA ALA A 69 0.53 -0.04 18.09
C ALA A 69 1.66 0.26 17.10
N GLY A 70 2.75 0.89 17.56
CA GLY A 70 3.85 1.27 16.67
C GLY A 70 3.37 2.20 15.56
N LYS A 71 3.75 1.90 14.31
CA LYS A 71 3.39 2.71 13.14
C LYS A 71 1.94 2.57 12.71
N GLY A 72 1.29 1.44 13.03
CA GLY A 72 -0.08 1.19 12.61
C GLY A 72 -0.58 -0.20 12.98
N LEU A 73 -1.88 -0.38 12.86
CA LEU A 73 -2.54 -1.66 13.09
C LEU A 73 -3.76 -1.82 12.18
N ALA A 74 -4.20 -3.06 12.00
CA ALA A 74 -5.44 -3.40 11.32
C ALA A 74 -6.26 -4.38 12.16
N ILE A 75 -7.58 -4.32 12.00
CA ILE A 75 -8.54 -5.23 12.64
C ILE A 75 -9.69 -5.51 11.68
N TYR A 76 -10.20 -6.73 11.70
CA TYR A 76 -11.49 -7.08 11.10
C TYR A 76 -12.53 -7.21 12.20
N VAL A 77 -13.57 -6.40 12.13
CA VAL A 77 -14.69 -6.39 13.08
C VAL A 77 -15.77 -7.32 12.56
N SER A 78 -15.95 -8.47 13.20
CA SER A 78 -16.81 -9.57 12.75
C SER A 78 -18.28 -9.16 12.64
N ASP A 79 -18.80 -8.44 13.63
CA ASP A 79 -20.21 -8.05 13.71
C ASP A 79 -20.63 -7.13 12.55
N SER A 80 -19.78 -6.19 12.20
CA SER A 80 -20.05 -5.23 11.13
C SER A 80 -19.47 -5.65 9.77
N ARG A 81 -18.62 -6.68 9.74
CA ARG A 81 -17.87 -7.14 8.57
C ARG A 81 -17.00 -6.06 7.93
N HIS A 82 -16.41 -5.20 8.76
CA HIS A 82 -15.56 -4.13 8.31
C HIS A 82 -14.09 -4.37 8.69
N SER A 83 -13.19 -3.96 7.83
CA SER A 83 -11.77 -3.85 8.14
C SER A 83 -11.44 -2.41 8.51
N ILE A 84 -10.72 -2.21 9.59
CA ILE A 84 -10.28 -0.90 10.04
C ILE A 84 -8.75 -0.90 10.07
N ILE A 85 -8.16 0.08 9.39
CA ILE A 85 -6.72 0.35 9.42
C ILE A 85 -6.52 1.64 10.21
N LEU A 86 -5.70 1.57 11.25
CA LEU A 86 -5.30 2.72 12.03
C LEU A 86 -3.81 3.00 11.81
N TYR A 87 -3.46 4.26 11.59
CA TYR A 87 -2.08 4.71 11.41
C TYR A 87 -1.71 5.80 12.42
N ASP A 88 -0.42 5.89 12.76
CA ASP A 88 0.12 6.98 13.56
C ASP A 88 0.30 8.22 12.67
N GLU A 89 -0.43 9.27 12.97
CA GLU A 89 -0.38 10.54 12.22
C GLU A 89 0.86 11.39 12.50
N GLN A 90 1.71 11.00 13.48
CA GLN A 90 2.98 11.66 13.73
C GLN A 90 4.08 11.22 12.76
N LEU A 91 3.84 10.16 12.00
CA LEU A 91 4.73 9.72 10.95
C LEU A 91 4.77 10.72 9.78
N SER A 92 5.85 10.68 9.00
CA SER A 92 5.90 11.41 7.73
C SER A 92 4.86 10.87 6.74
N SER A 93 4.37 11.72 5.82
CA SER A 93 3.42 11.27 4.79
C SER A 93 3.88 10.06 4.00
N PRO A 94 5.17 9.94 3.58
CA PRO A 94 5.69 8.71 2.98
C PRO A 94 5.57 7.47 3.87
N ASP A 95 5.88 7.61 5.17
CA ASP A 95 5.80 6.49 6.11
C ASP A 95 4.35 6.08 6.38
N ILE A 96 3.43 7.05 6.49
CA ILE A 96 1.99 6.77 6.62
C ILE A 96 1.51 5.97 5.41
N ARG A 97 1.82 6.44 4.20
CA ARG A 97 1.41 5.79 2.94
C ARG A 97 1.93 4.37 2.86
N TRP A 98 3.20 4.17 3.19
CA TRP A 98 3.83 2.87 3.21
C TRP A 98 3.19 1.92 4.24
N THR A 99 2.95 2.42 5.45
CA THR A 99 2.28 1.68 6.54
C THR A 99 0.88 1.22 6.12
N ILE A 100 0.07 2.13 5.58
CA ILE A 100 -1.28 1.81 5.12
C ILE A 100 -1.23 0.77 4.00
N ALA A 101 -0.35 0.93 3.02
CA ALA A 101 -0.23 -0.01 1.90
C ALA A 101 0.12 -1.43 2.36
N ARG A 102 1.01 -1.58 3.35
CA ARG A 102 1.34 -2.88 3.95
C ARG A 102 0.16 -3.49 4.71
N LEU A 103 -0.58 -2.69 5.46
CA LEU A 103 -1.76 -3.16 6.20
C LEU A 103 -2.91 -3.52 5.25
N LEU A 104 -3.04 -2.84 4.12
CA LEU A 104 -4.00 -3.20 3.06
C LEU A 104 -3.74 -4.59 2.47
N TYR A 105 -2.49 -5.06 2.47
CA TYR A 105 -2.20 -6.45 2.10
C TYR A 105 -2.92 -7.45 3.01
N LEU A 106 -3.01 -7.20 4.32
CA LEU A 106 -3.72 -8.06 5.25
C LEU A 106 -5.22 -8.10 4.98
N VAL A 107 -5.79 -6.95 4.60
CA VAL A 107 -7.19 -6.85 4.18
C VAL A 107 -7.42 -7.62 2.90
N TRP A 108 -6.60 -7.38 1.89
CA TRP A 108 -6.71 -8.02 0.57
C TRP A 108 -6.51 -9.53 0.62
N SER A 109 -5.54 -10.01 1.39
CA SER A 109 -5.26 -11.43 1.56
C SER A 109 -6.23 -12.14 2.50
N GLU A 110 -7.25 -11.44 3.01
CA GLU A 110 -8.25 -11.92 3.97
C GLU A 110 -7.68 -12.40 5.32
N LYS A 111 -6.38 -12.20 5.57
CA LYS A 111 -5.73 -12.67 6.80
C LYS A 111 -6.30 -12.07 8.07
N LEU A 112 -6.91 -10.89 8.00
CA LEU A 112 -7.62 -10.32 9.13
C LEU A 112 -8.86 -11.15 9.53
N LYS A 113 -9.48 -11.84 8.55
CA LYS A 113 -10.66 -12.68 8.80
C LYS A 113 -10.33 -13.99 9.49
N ASP A 114 -9.08 -14.46 9.41
CA ASP A 114 -8.62 -15.68 10.09
C ASP A 114 -8.62 -15.50 11.61
N ARG A 115 -8.43 -14.27 12.07
CA ARG A 115 -8.45 -13.88 13.49
C ARG A 115 -9.24 -12.58 13.65
N PRO A 116 -10.57 -12.64 13.56
CA PRO A 116 -11.42 -11.46 13.69
C PRO A 116 -11.33 -10.89 15.11
N ASP A 117 -11.62 -9.62 15.24
CA ASP A 117 -11.66 -8.87 16.51
C ASP A 117 -10.32 -8.84 17.29
N ILE A 118 -9.21 -9.17 16.61
CA ILE A 118 -7.84 -9.08 17.13
C ILE A 118 -7.06 -8.02 16.35
N PHE A 119 -6.29 -7.19 17.06
CA PHE A 119 -5.40 -6.22 16.46
C PHE A 119 -4.17 -6.88 15.81
N HIS A 120 -3.96 -6.59 14.54
CA HIS A 120 -2.78 -6.99 13.79
C HIS A 120 -1.84 -5.78 13.67
N TYR A 121 -0.79 -5.76 14.47
CA TYR A 121 0.18 -4.66 14.48
C TYR A 121 1.12 -4.70 13.29
N MET A 122 1.47 -3.51 12.79
CA MET A 122 2.37 -3.35 11.66
C MET A 122 3.72 -4.05 11.85
N ASP A 123 4.27 -4.00 13.07
CA ASP A 123 5.58 -4.57 13.39
C ASP A 123 5.56 -6.10 13.56
N ASN A 124 4.36 -6.68 13.64
CA ASN A 124 4.14 -8.12 13.84
C ASN A 124 3.54 -8.82 12.60
N ILE A 125 3.63 -8.20 11.42
CA ILE A 125 3.16 -8.84 10.19
C ILE A 125 4.03 -10.06 9.91
N GLU A 126 3.43 -11.25 9.94
CA GLU A 126 4.13 -12.53 9.72
C GLU A 126 4.72 -12.61 8.30
N ASP A 127 4.04 -12.03 7.32
CA ASP A 127 4.44 -12.01 5.91
C ASP A 127 5.02 -10.66 5.47
N ILE A 128 6.03 -10.18 6.18
CA ILE A 128 6.69 -8.89 5.87
C ILE A 128 7.06 -8.79 4.39
N ASN A 129 7.70 -9.81 3.83
CA ASN A 129 8.15 -9.78 2.44
C ASN A 129 6.98 -9.65 1.44
N ARG A 130 5.87 -10.35 1.66
CA ARG A 130 4.68 -10.29 0.81
C ARG A 130 3.97 -8.95 0.92
N SER A 131 3.85 -8.41 2.13
CA SER A 131 3.26 -7.09 2.37
C SER A 131 4.11 -5.97 1.75
N ASP A 132 5.43 -6.09 1.77
CA ASP A 132 6.34 -5.14 1.12
C ASP A 132 6.21 -5.21 -0.41
N ILE A 133 6.16 -6.41 -1.01
CA ILE A 133 5.93 -6.57 -2.44
C ILE A 133 4.59 -5.97 -2.86
N PHE A 134 3.53 -6.24 -2.11
CA PHE A 134 2.23 -5.63 -2.35
C PHE A 134 2.31 -4.11 -2.28
N ALA A 135 2.93 -3.55 -1.23
CA ALA A 135 3.09 -2.12 -1.05
C ALA A 135 3.88 -1.48 -2.19
N TYR A 136 4.94 -2.12 -2.70
CA TYR A 136 5.69 -1.63 -3.87
C TYR A 136 4.82 -1.50 -5.12
N TYR A 137 3.96 -2.46 -5.40
CA TYR A 137 3.10 -2.43 -6.58
C TYR A 137 1.85 -1.58 -6.40
N PHE A 138 1.35 -1.49 -5.17
CA PHE A 138 0.21 -0.64 -4.84
C PHE A 138 0.58 0.85 -4.86
N THR A 139 1.68 1.24 -4.21
CA THR A 139 2.08 2.66 -4.15
C THR A 139 2.80 3.14 -5.41
N CYS A 140 3.47 2.24 -6.12
CA CYS A 140 4.33 2.54 -7.27
C CYS A 140 4.05 1.55 -8.42
N PRO A 141 2.89 1.61 -9.09
CA PRO A 141 2.54 0.68 -10.16
C PRO A 141 3.51 0.77 -11.33
N ASP A 142 4.20 -0.33 -11.69
CA ASP A 142 5.23 -0.36 -12.73
C ASP A 142 4.76 0.23 -14.05
N VAL A 143 3.54 -0.12 -14.47
CA VAL A 143 2.98 0.33 -15.73
C VAL A 143 2.82 1.84 -15.77
N ILE A 144 2.42 2.46 -14.66
CA ILE A 144 2.26 3.91 -14.55
C ILE A 144 3.62 4.61 -14.50
N LEU A 145 4.57 4.07 -13.72
CA LEU A 145 5.93 4.62 -13.67
C LEU A 145 6.59 4.59 -15.05
N LYS A 146 6.46 3.47 -15.78
CA LYS A 146 6.98 3.32 -17.15
C LYS A 146 6.34 4.32 -18.11
N GLU A 147 5.02 4.48 -18.07
CA GLU A 147 4.30 5.47 -18.90
C GLU A 147 4.74 6.91 -18.61
N CYS A 148 5.06 7.24 -17.37
CA CYS A 148 5.58 8.54 -16.95
C CYS A 148 7.09 8.72 -17.22
N GLY A 149 7.80 7.67 -17.64
CA GLY A 149 9.27 7.68 -17.76
C GLY A 149 9.98 7.86 -16.44
N ILE A 150 9.39 7.35 -15.33
CA ILE A 150 9.96 7.37 -13.99
C ILE A 150 10.75 6.08 -13.81
N ASN A 151 12.07 6.18 -13.58
CA ASN A 151 12.96 5.02 -13.54
C ASN A 151 14.02 5.05 -12.43
N ASN A 152 14.07 6.12 -11.65
CA ASN A 152 15.05 6.28 -10.58
C ASN A 152 14.41 6.64 -9.23
N ALA A 153 15.14 6.42 -8.14
CA ALA A 153 14.64 6.60 -6.79
C ALA A 153 14.16 8.03 -6.49
N SER A 154 14.87 9.05 -6.98
CA SER A 154 14.52 10.45 -6.74
C SER A 154 13.17 10.82 -7.36
N GLU A 155 12.89 10.36 -8.58
CA GLU A 155 11.59 10.56 -9.23
C GLU A 155 10.48 9.76 -8.55
N ILE A 156 10.77 8.53 -8.12
CA ILE A 156 9.81 7.71 -7.36
C ILE A 156 9.42 8.44 -6.08
N ILE A 157 10.37 8.98 -5.32
CA ILE A 157 10.07 9.78 -4.12
C ILE A 157 9.21 10.99 -4.49
N LYS A 158 9.60 11.71 -5.53
CA LYS A 158 8.90 12.94 -5.96
C LYS A 158 7.43 12.69 -6.33
N TYR A 159 7.12 11.59 -6.99
CA TYR A 159 5.79 11.36 -7.55
C TYR A 159 4.95 10.32 -6.78
N CYS A 160 5.60 9.39 -6.08
CA CYS A 160 4.89 8.36 -5.29
C CYS A 160 4.92 8.63 -3.79
N GLU A 161 5.82 9.51 -3.33
CA GLU A 161 5.98 9.88 -1.92
C GLU A 161 6.06 8.66 -0.99
N ILE A 162 6.97 7.76 -1.27
CA ILE A 162 7.31 6.62 -0.43
C ILE A 162 8.67 6.83 0.25
N PRO A 163 8.99 6.10 1.34
CA PRO A 163 10.27 6.23 2.02
C PRO A 163 11.45 5.98 1.09
N PHE A 164 12.56 6.73 1.29
CA PHE A 164 13.76 6.64 0.45
C PHE A 164 14.28 5.20 0.26
N PRO A 165 14.47 4.37 1.31
CA PRO A 165 14.95 3.00 1.13
C PRO A 165 14.01 2.16 0.25
N CYS A 166 12.71 2.40 0.34
CA CYS A 166 11.70 1.72 -0.47
C CYS A 166 11.80 2.15 -1.94
N ALA A 167 12.03 3.44 -2.20
CA ALA A 167 12.20 3.97 -3.55
C ALA A 167 13.47 3.42 -4.24
N GLU A 168 14.56 3.24 -3.50
CA GLU A 168 15.79 2.61 -4.02
C GLU A 168 15.55 1.15 -4.42
N ILE A 169 14.86 0.37 -3.58
CA ILE A 169 14.51 -1.01 -3.90
C ILE A 169 13.59 -1.04 -5.12
N LYS A 170 12.57 -0.18 -5.14
CA LYS A 170 11.63 -0.11 -6.25
C LYS A 170 12.29 0.25 -7.58
N SER A 171 13.23 1.20 -7.60
CA SER A 171 13.95 1.56 -8.82
C SER A 171 14.75 0.37 -9.39
N ARG A 172 15.38 -0.43 -8.53
CA ARG A 172 16.05 -1.68 -8.93
C ARG A 172 15.08 -2.72 -9.47
N LEU A 173 13.94 -2.89 -8.83
CA LEU A 173 12.89 -3.80 -9.30
C LEU A 173 12.35 -3.41 -10.68
N LEU A 174 12.22 -2.11 -10.96
CA LEU A 174 11.78 -1.63 -12.29
C LEU A 174 12.76 -1.98 -13.41
N CYS A 175 14.07 -1.94 -13.13
CA CYS A 175 15.11 -2.30 -14.11
C CYS A 175 15.08 -3.79 -14.48
N THR A 176 14.63 -4.65 -13.56
CA THR A 176 14.60 -6.11 -13.74
C THR A 176 13.21 -6.66 -14.12
N ALA A 177 12.19 -5.81 -14.11
CA ALA A 177 10.80 -6.21 -14.31
C ALA A 177 10.56 -6.67 -15.76
N ALA A 178 10.43 -7.99 -15.95
CA ALA A 178 9.93 -8.56 -17.19
C ALA A 178 8.44 -8.27 -17.34
N THR A 179 8.03 -7.93 -18.56
CA THR A 179 6.61 -7.76 -18.90
C THR A 179 5.95 -9.15 -18.94
N SER A 180 4.95 -9.37 -18.10
CA SER A 180 4.15 -10.60 -18.16
C SER A 180 2.90 -10.36 -19.00
N LYS A 181 2.68 -11.20 -20.00
CA LYS A 181 1.47 -11.15 -20.84
C LYS A 181 0.17 -11.29 -20.03
N SER A 182 0.22 -12.03 -18.92
CA SER A 182 -0.95 -12.24 -18.06
C SER A 182 -1.41 -10.99 -17.33
N LEU A 183 -0.57 -9.96 -17.16
CA LEU A 183 -0.93 -8.69 -16.53
C LEU A 183 -1.45 -7.64 -17.53
N GLN A 184 -1.28 -7.85 -18.83
CA GLN A 184 -1.65 -6.83 -19.84
C GLN A 184 -3.08 -6.29 -19.69
N PRO A 185 -4.13 -7.13 -19.47
CA PRO A 185 -5.49 -6.60 -19.35
C PRO A 185 -5.65 -5.61 -18.19
N ILE A 186 -5.11 -5.95 -17.02
CA ILE A 186 -5.22 -5.08 -15.84
C ILE A 186 -4.32 -3.84 -15.96
N GLU A 187 -3.16 -3.96 -16.60
CA GLU A 187 -2.26 -2.84 -16.87
C GLU A 187 -2.90 -1.81 -17.82
N GLU A 188 -3.67 -2.24 -18.81
CA GLU A 188 -4.41 -1.33 -19.70
C GLU A 188 -5.55 -0.60 -18.97
N ILE A 189 -6.23 -1.25 -18.03
CA ILE A 189 -7.22 -0.60 -17.16
C ILE A 189 -6.54 0.47 -16.32
N LEU A 190 -5.44 0.13 -15.64
CA LEU A 190 -4.70 1.09 -14.81
C LEU A 190 -4.20 2.30 -15.62
N LYS A 191 -3.70 2.11 -16.85
CA LYS A 191 -3.30 3.22 -17.71
C LYS A 191 -4.44 4.20 -17.99
N LYS A 192 -5.65 3.68 -18.23
CA LYS A 192 -6.84 4.49 -18.43
C LYS A 192 -7.24 5.22 -17.15
N ASP A 193 -7.25 4.54 -16.02
CA ASP A 193 -7.64 5.13 -14.74
C ASP A 193 -6.66 6.23 -14.32
N PHE A 194 -5.36 6.03 -14.54
CA PHE A 194 -4.31 7.01 -14.21
C PHE A 194 -4.00 8.02 -15.33
N ALA A 195 -4.77 8.09 -16.41
CA ALA A 195 -4.45 8.91 -17.59
C ALA A 195 -4.17 10.37 -17.22
N SER A 196 -5.02 11.00 -16.41
CA SER A 196 -4.82 12.39 -15.95
C SER A 196 -3.52 12.58 -15.18
N SER A 197 -3.16 11.62 -14.34
CA SER A 197 -1.92 11.67 -13.57
C SER A 197 -0.70 11.51 -14.46
N ILE A 198 -0.77 10.61 -15.44
CA ILE A 198 0.28 10.39 -16.44
C ILE A 198 0.52 11.66 -17.26
N GLU A 199 -0.53 12.27 -17.78
CA GLU A 199 -0.44 13.51 -18.58
C GLU A 199 0.16 14.66 -17.76
N ARG A 200 -0.31 14.85 -16.53
CA ARG A 200 0.24 15.87 -15.62
C ARG A 200 1.74 15.68 -15.40
N ILE A 201 2.19 14.45 -15.11
CA ILE A 201 3.61 14.17 -14.86
C ILE A 201 4.43 14.37 -16.13
N LYS A 202 3.96 13.88 -17.29
CA LYS A 202 4.64 14.08 -18.58
C LYS A 202 4.76 15.57 -18.94
N HIS A 203 3.75 16.37 -18.63
CA HIS A 203 3.80 17.82 -18.86
C HIS A 203 4.88 18.48 -17.99
N VAL A 204 4.90 18.19 -16.68
CA VAL A 204 5.91 18.74 -15.75
C VAL A 204 7.35 18.34 -16.13
N LYS A 205 7.55 17.14 -16.70
CA LYS A 205 8.88 16.67 -17.14
C LYS A 205 9.39 17.29 -18.44
N ARG A 206 8.52 17.97 -19.21
CA ARG A 206 8.89 18.64 -20.47
C ARG A 206 9.31 20.10 -20.29
N ILE A 207 9.02 20.67 -19.13
CA ILE A 207 9.41 22.03 -18.73
C ILE A 207 10.78 22.02 -18.09
#